data_eac32b0c5828eb01f1abdbafc60e0c23
#
_entry.id   eac32b0c5828eb01f1abdbafc60e0c23
#
_cell.length_a   1.000
_cell.length_b   1.000
_cell.length_c   1.000
_cell.angle_alpha   90.00
_cell.angle_beta   90.00
_cell.angle_gamma   90.00
#
_symmetry.space_group_name_H-M   'P 1'
#
loop_
_entity.id
_entity.type
_entity.pdbx_description
1 polymer ?
#
loop_
_entity_poly.entity_id
_entity_poly.type
_entity_poly.pdbx_seq_one_letter_code
_entity_poly.pdbx_strand_id
1 'polypeptide(L)'
;MEFLGQLVAWFADPEQWTGHNSIPIHLAGHLALTGFALVGGLVIALPIGLVIGHTGRGAFLAIALANVGRAIPSIAILGIVFPISLRLDLGFGFLPTLIALIALSIPPIVTNTYAALREVDRDLVEAGRGMGMGELQLLTRVELPVGAGLLLAGVRTAAVQVVATASLGAVISADCLGYFVIHGIATHDLPEIFAGALMISGLSLLTELLFALLQRRVISPGLQTTTPLARAEAGIPGF
;
A
#
# COMPACT_ATOMS: atom_id res chain seq x y z
N MET A 1 -31.67 16.82 3.31
CA MET A 1 -31.11 17.37 4.57
C MET A 1 -31.29 16.39 5.75
N GLU A 2 -32.34 15.58 5.74
CA GLU A 2 -32.62 14.58 6.78
C GLU A 2 -31.53 13.53 6.95
N PHE A 3 -31.02 12.98 5.85
CA PHE A 3 -29.96 11.96 5.87
C PHE A 3 -28.63 12.45 6.50
N LEU A 4 -28.20 13.69 6.20
CA LEU A 4 -27.00 14.26 6.82
C LEU A 4 -27.19 14.45 8.33
N GLY A 5 -28.41 14.81 8.77
CA GLY A 5 -28.73 14.86 10.19
C GLY A 5 -28.64 13.50 10.87
N GLN A 6 -29.13 12.45 10.23
CA GLN A 6 -29.03 11.08 10.73
C GLN A 6 -27.59 10.59 10.80
N LEU A 7 -26.76 10.89 9.81
CA LEU A 7 -25.33 10.56 9.83
C LEU A 7 -24.58 11.27 10.96
N VAL A 8 -24.85 12.56 11.18
CA VAL A 8 -24.26 13.30 12.29
C VAL A 8 -24.73 12.73 13.63
N ALA A 9 -26.02 12.39 13.76
CA ALA A 9 -26.56 11.76 14.96
C ALA A 9 -25.90 10.40 15.24
N TRP A 10 -25.65 9.59 14.21
CA TRP A 10 -24.96 8.31 14.33
C TRP A 10 -23.54 8.48 14.90
N PHE A 11 -22.74 9.44 14.39
CA PHE A 11 -21.42 9.74 14.96
C PHE A 11 -21.46 10.35 16.35
N ALA A 12 -22.52 11.07 16.70
CA ALA A 12 -22.71 11.68 18.01
C ALA A 12 -23.20 10.68 19.09
N ASP A 13 -23.63 9.50 18.68
CA ASP A 13 -24.10 8.46 19.59
C ASP A 13 -22.92 7.88 20.39
N PRO A 14 -22.95 7.95 21.75
CA PRO A 14 -21.90 7.38 22.60
C PRO A 14 -21.71 5.87 22.42
N GLU A 15 -22.73 5.13 21.97
CA GLU A 15 -22.63 3.69 21.75
C GLU A 15 -21.62 3.36 20.64
N GLN A 16 -21.45 4.24 19.65
CA GLN A 16 -20.47 4.05 18.58
C GLN A 16 -19.01 4.18 19.06
N TRP A 17 -18.79 4.79 20.21
CA TRP A 17 -17.46 5.05 20.75
C TRP A 17 -17.08 4.14 21.94
N THR A 18 -18.03 3.34 22.45
CA THR A 18 -17.83 2.48 23.63
C THR A 18 -18.30 1.05 23.35
N GLY A 19 -17.71 0.07 24.03
CA GLY A 19 -18.09 -1.34 23.89
C GLY A 19 -17.29 -2.10 22.81
N HIS A 20 -17.64 -3.37 22.62
CA HIS A 20 -16.90 -4.29 21.74
C HIS A 20 -17.00 -3.97 20.26
N ASN A 21 -18.09 -3.38 19.80
CA ASN A 21 -18.31 -3.03 18.39
C ASN A 21 -18.10 -1.54 18.13
N SER A 22 -17.26 -0.89 18.93
CA SER A 22 -17.01 0.55 18.82
C SER A 22 -16.01 0.91 17.73
N ILE A 23 -16.12 2.16 17.25
CA ILE A 23 -15.20 2.73 16.26
C ILE A 23 -13.72 2.57 16.68
N PRO A 24 -13.30 2.88 17.92
CA PRO A 24 -11.90 2.73 18.33
C PRO A 24 -11.35 1.30 18.18
N ILE A 25 -12.16 0.28 18.50
CA ILE A 25 -11.74 -1.12 18.41
C ILE A 25 -11.55 -1.52 16.96
N HIS A 26 -12.54 -1.25 16.11
CA HIS A 26 -12.44 -1.57 14.68
C HIS A 26 -11.38 -0.74 13.95
N LEU A 27 -11.14 0.51 14.38
CA LEU A 27 -10.04 1.33 13.86
C LEU A 27 -8.68 0.74 14.28
N ALA A 28 -8.52 0.34 15.53
CA ALA A 28 -7.28 -0.29 16.01
C ALA A 28 -6.99 -1.59 15.27
N GLY A 29 -7.99 -2.46 15.11
CA GLY A 29 -7.88 -3.69 14.32
C GLY A 29 -7.54 -3.43 12.86
N HIS A 30 -8.18 -2.42 12.24
CA HIS A 30 -7.89 -2.01 10.86
C HIS A 30 -6.44 -1.52 10.70
N LEU A 31 -5.95 -0.68 11.62
CA LEU A 31 -4.57 -0.20 11.63
C LEU A 31 -3.57 -1.33 11.87
N ALA A 32 -3.89 -2.28 12.75
CA ALA A 32 -3.05 -3.46 13.00
C ALA A 32 -2.95 -4.33 11.73
N LEU A 33 -4.09 -4.68 11.10
CA LEU A 33 -4.11 -5.44 9.86
C LEU A 33 -3.27 -4.78 8.77
N THR A 34 -3.51 -3.50 8.54
CA THR A 34 -2.84 -2.75 7.46
C THR A 34 -1.35 -2.54 7.75
N GLY A 35 -0.98 -2.25 8.99
CA GLY A 35 0.40 -2.11 9.41
C GLY A 35 1.19 -3.41 9.25
N PHE A 36 0.68 -4.53 9.77
CA PHE A 36 1.32 -5.85 9.61
C PHE A 36 1.36 -6.30 8.16
N ALA A 37 0.32 -6.02 7.37
CA ALA A 37 0.29 -6.35 5.95
C ALA A 37 1.33 -5.58 5.15
N LEU A 38 1.48 -4.28 5.41
CA LEU A 38 2.47 -3.45 4.74
C LEU A 38 3.90 -3.87 5.10
N VAL A 39 4.16 -4.14 6.39
CA VAL A 39 5.47 -4.64 6.85
C VAL A 39 5.77 -6.01 6.22
N GLY A 40 4.83 -6.95 6.25
CA GLY A 40 5.00 -8.27 5.64
C GLY A 40 5.26 -8.18 4.12
N GLY A 41 4.51 -7.31 3.44
CA GLY A 41 4.71 -7.04 2.03
C GLY A 41 6.08 -6.43 1.71
N LEU A 42 6.53 -5.46 2.51
CA LEU A 42 7.85 -4.86 2.37
C LEU A 42 8.98 -5.88 2.57
N VAL A 43 8.88 -6.72 3.61
CA VAL A 43 9.88 -7.76 3.90
C VAL A 43 10.05 -8.74 2.74
N ILE A 44 8.97 -9.04 2.03
CA ILE A 44 8.99 -9.99 0.88
C ILE A 44 9.32 -9.24 -0.42
N ALA A 45 8.59 -8.18 -0.72
CA ALA A 45 8.62 -7.55 -2.04
C ALA A 45 9.84 -6.66 -2.27
N LEU A 46 10.32 -5.96 -1.22
CA LEU A 46 11.45 -5.05 -1.36
C LEU A 46 12.74 -5.78 -1.74
N PRO A 47 13.16 -6.87 -1.07
CA PRO A 47 14.34 -7.63 -1.49
C PRO A 47 14.20 -8.17 -2.91
N ILE A 48 13.04 -8.68 -3.29
CA ILE A 48 12.79 -9.17 -4.66
C ILE A 48 12.97 -8.02 -5.66
N GLY A 49 12.30 -6.88 -5.44
CA GLY A 49 12.40 -5.71 -6.30
C GLY A 49 13.82 -5.17 -6.43
N LEU A 50 14.57 -5.14 -5.33
CA LEU A 50 15.98 -4.71 -5.31
C LEU A 50 16.86 -5.66 -6.13
N VAL A 51 16.75 -6.96 -5.91
CA VAL A 51 17.57 -7.96 -6.65
C VAL A 51 17.29 -7.91 -8.14
N ILE A 52 16.02 -7.93 -8.55
CA ILE A 52 15.68 -7.91 -9.98
C ILE A 52 15.98 -6.55 -10.63
N GLY A 53 15.82 -5.44 -9.90
CA GLY A 53 16.13 -4.10 -10.37
C GLY A 53 17.62 -3.90 -10.59
N HIS A 54 18.44 -4.24 -9.61
CA HIS A 54 19.89 -4.12 -9.66
C HIS A 54 20.52 -5.07 -10.69
N THR A 55 20.15 -6.37 -10.66
CA THR A 55 20.78 -7.37 -11.53
C THR A 55 20.14 -7.49 -12.92
N GLY A 56 18.90 -7.06 -13.09
CA GLY A 56 18.09 -7.30 -14.30
C GLY A 56 17.63 -8.74 -14.48
N ARG A 57 18.11 -9.68 -13.64
CA ARG A 57 17.83 -11.11 -13.78
C ARG A 57 16.45 -11.46 -13.24
N GLY A 58 15.68 -12.24 -14.01
CA GLY A 58 14.33 -12.66 -13.60
C GLY A 58 13.27 -11.56 -13.66
N ALA A 59 13.60 -10.35 -14.11
CA ALA A 59 12.69 -9.21 -14.17
C ALA A 59 11.39 -9.51 -14.91
N PHE A 60 11.48 -10.16 -16.08
CA PHE A 60 10.31 -10.53 -16.88
C PHE A 60 9.31 -11.37 -16.09
N LEU A 61 9.79 -12.44 -15.44
CA LEU A 61 8.93 -13.33 -14.67
C LEU A 61 8.32 -12.62 -13.45
N ALA A 62 9.13 -11.88 -12.69
CA ALA A 62 8.66 -11.19 -11.49
C ALA A 62 7.63 -10.12 -11.83
N ILE A 63 7.84 -9.32 -12.89
CA ILE A 63 6.89 -8.31 -13.33
C ILE A 63 5.63 -8.95 -13.93
N ALA A 64 5.77 -10.03 -14.70
CA ALA A 64 4.61 -10.76 -15.21
C ALA A 64 3.73 -11.30 -14.08
N LEU A 65 4.33 -11.92 -13.04
CA LEU A 65 3.62 -12.40 -11.86
C LEU A 65 2.96 -11.23 -11.07
N ALA A 66 3.67 -10.11 -10.92
CA ALA A 66 3.11 -8.93 -10.27
C ALA A 66 1.91 -8.37 -11.04
N ASN A 67 1.96 -8.32 -12.37
CA ASN A 67 0.83 -7.87 -13.20
C ASN A 67 -0.36 -8.83 -13.14
N VAL A 68 -0.13 -10.15 -13.16
CA VAL A 68 -1.17 -11.16 -12.93
C VAL A 68 -1.80 -10.98 -11.54
N GLY A 69 -0.97 -10.77 -10.50
CA GLY A 69 -1.46 -10.52 -9.14
C GLY A 69 -2.38 -9.32 -9.02
N ARG A 70 -2.13 -8.25 -9.80
CA ARG A 70 -3.02 -7.08 -9.85
C ARG A 70 -4.34 -7.33 -10.59
N ALA A 71 -4.38 -8.27 -11.50
CA ALA A 71 -5.60 -8.62 -12.24
C ALA A 71 -6.58 -9.45 -11.40
N ILE A 72 -6.11 -10.11 -10.34
CA ILE A 72 -6.96 -10.92 -9.46
C ILE A 72 -7.76 -9.98 -8.55
N PRO A 73 -9.12 -10.08 -8.54
CA PRO A 73 -9.94 -9.30 -7.62
C PRO A 73 -9.54 -9.58 -6.17
N SER A 74 -9.42 -8.55 -5.35
CA SER A 74 -8.99 -8.68 -3.94
C SER A 74 -9.89 -9.62 -3.13
N ILE A 75 -11.19 -9.58 -3.37
CA ILE A 75 -12.14 -10.50 -2.72
C ILE A 75 -11.91 -11.97 -3.14
N ALA A 76 -11.43 -12.21 -4.36
CA ALA A 76 -11.11 -13.57 -4.82
C ALA A 76 -9.85 -14.10 -4.09
N ILE A 77 -8.85 -13.25 -3.85
CA ILE A 77 -7.68 -13.63 -3.04
C ILE A 77 -8.13 -14.04 -1.63
N LEU A 78 -8.99 -13.24 -1.01
CA LEU A 78 -9.56 -13.58 0.29
C LEU A 78 -10.34 -14.89 0.25
N GLY A 79 -11.16 -15.09 -0.80
CA GLY A 79 -11.94 -16.31 -1.02
C GLY A 79 -11.09 -17.56 -1.23
N ILE A 80 -9.84 -17.43 -1.71
CA ILE A 80 -8.90 -18.55 -1.83
C ILE A 80 -8.17 -18.79 -0.51
N VAL A 81 -7.69 -17.71 0.13
CA VAL A 81 -6.89 -17.80 1.37
C VAL A 81 -7.73 -18.30 2.55
N PHE A 82 -8.98 -17.85 2.64
CA PHE A 82 -9.85 -18.18 3.77
C PHE A 82 -10.10 -19.70 3.96
N PRO A 83 -10.53 -20.48 2.94
CA PRO A 83 -10.71 -21.93 3.10
C PRO A 83 -9.39 -22.67 3.41
N ILE A 84 -8.26 -22.17 2.90
CA ILE A 84 -6.94 -22.72 3.19
C ILE A 84 -6.59 -22.46 4.66
N SER A 85 -6.82 -21.25 5.14
CA SER A 85 -6.63 -20.86 6.55
C SER A 85 -7.41 -21.77 7.51
N LEU A 86 -8.69 -22.06 7.17
CA LEU A 86 -9.52 -22.95 7.96
C LEU A 86 -8.96 -24.39 8.02
N ARG A 87 -8.45 -24.91 6.91
CA ARG A 87 -7.85 -26.24 6.86
C ARG A 87 -6.54 -26.35 7.65
N LEU A 88 -5.84 -25.22 7.82
CA LEU A 88 -4.58 -25.13 8.55
C LEU A 88 -4.77 -24.69 10.03
N ASP A 89 -6.01 -24.63 10.51
CA ASP A 89 -6.37 -24.16 11.86
C ASP A 89 -5.81 -22.76 12.21
N LEU A 90 -5.65 -21.89 11.21
CA LEU A 90 -5.18 -20.52 11.40
C LEU A 90 -6.29 -19.55 11.87
N GLY A 91 -7.51 -20.07 12.08
CA GLY A 91 -8.65 -19.32 12.58
C GLY A 91 -9.34 -18.45 11.54
N PHE A 92 -10.22 -17.57 12.04
CA PHE A 92 -11.03 -16.63 11.27
C PHE A 92 -10.45 -15.22 11.35
N GLY A 93 -10.90 -14.34 10.50
CA GLY A 93 -10.73 -12.89 10.59
C GLY A 93 -9.31 -12.44 10.31
N PHE A 94 -8.49 -12.28 11.34
CA PHE A 94 -7.22 -11.59 11.27
C PHE A 94 -6.20 -12.25 10.33
N LEU A 95 -5.81 -13.50 10.58
CA LEU A 95 -4.71 -14.15 9.82
C LEU A 95 -5.02 -14.34 8.32
N PRO A 96 -6.19 -14.88 7.91
CA PRO A 96 -6.49 -15.00 6.50
C PRO A 96 -6.58 -13.64 5.80
N THR A 97 -7.13 -12.61 6.47
CA THR A 97 -7.13 -11.26 5.94
C THR A 97 -5.71 -10.70 5.78
N LEU A 98 -4.87 -10.88 6.81
CA LEU A 98 -3.47 -10.45 6.78
C LEU A 98 -2.71 -11.06 5.60
N ILE A 99 -2.83 -12.38 5.40
CA ILE A 99 -2.17 -13.09 4.29
C ILE A 99 -2.65 -12.54 2.93
N ALA A 100 -3.94 -12.33 2.78
CA ALA A 100 -4.50 -11.76 1.55
C ALA A 100 -3.99 -10.32 1.28
N LEU A 101 -3.90 -9.48 2.32
CA LEU A 101 -3.40 -8.12 2.21
C LEU A 101 -1.89 -8.06 1.94
N ILE A 102 -1.09 -8.97 2.52
CA ILE A 102 0.33 -9.13 2.18
C ILE A 102 0.46 -9.44 0.69
N ALA A 103 -0.28 -10.43 0.18
CA ALA A 103 -0.25 -10.80 -1.23
C ALA A 103 -0.60 -9.61 -2.15
N LEU A 104 -1.60 -8.79 -1.76
CA LEU A 104 -2.00 -7.58 -2.49
C LEU A 104 -0.93 -6.46 -2.49
N SER A 105 -0.13 -6.37 -1.44
CA SER A 105 0.90 -5.33 -1.31
C SER A 105 2.16 -5.62 -2.14
N ILE A 106 2.44 -6.89 -2.45
CA ILE A 106 3.65 -7.32 -3.17
C ILE A 106 3.77 -6.70 -4.58
N PRO A 107 2.75 -6.76 -5.46
CA PRO A 107 2.87 -6.28 -6.82
C PRO A 107 3.31 -4.81 -6.96
N PRO A 108 2.66 -3.83 -6.28
CA PRO A 108 3.06 -2.43 -6.41
C PRO A 108 4.46 -2.17 -5.85
N ILE A 109 4.87 -2.86 -4.77
CA ILE A 109 6.20 -2.70 -4.20
C ILE A 109 7.26 -3.25 -5.15
N VAL A 110 7.11 -4.49 -5.65
CA VAL A 110 8.07 -5.12 -6.57
C VAL A 110 8.26 -4.30 -7.83
N THR A 111 7.15 -3.93 -8.49
CA THR A 111 7.22 -3.23 -9.79
C THR A 111 7.83 -1.85 -9.68
N ASN A 112 7.48 -1.08 -8.64
CA ASN A 112 8.04 0.26 -8.47
C ASN A 112 9.49 0.23 -7.97
N THR A 113 9.87 -0.74 -7.12
CA THR A 113 11.27 -0.93 -6.70
C THR A 113 12.13 -1.32 -7.90
N TYR A 114 11.66 -2.24 -8.75
CA TYR A 114 12.35 -2.58 -10.01
C TYR A 114 12.52 -1.36 -10.90
N ALA A 115 11.45 -0.62 -11.17
CA ALA A 115 11.49 0.56 -12.01
C ALA A 115 12.42 1.63 -11.44
N ALA A 116 12.38 1.86 -10.12
CA ALA A 116 13.23 2.81 -9.40
C ALA A 116 14.73 2.61 -9.68
N LEU A 117 15.18 1.35 -9.70
CA LEU A 117 16.59 1.04 -9.96
C LEU A 117 16.92 1.04 -11.45
N ARG A 118 15.97 0.68 -12.31
CA ARG A 118 16.19 0.64 -13.77
C ARG A 118 16.16 2.01 -14.43
N GLU A 119 15.55 2.99 -13.80
CA GLU A 119 15.52 4.39 -14.25
C GLU A 119 16.77 5.18 -13.83
N VAL A 120 17.61 4.61 -12.96
CA VAL A 120 18.91 5.23 -12.64
C VAL A 120 19.78 5.23 -13.88
N ASP A 121 20.38 6.40 -14.16
CA ASP A 121 21.28 6.58 -15.31
C ASP A 121 22.41 5.56 -15.29
N ARG A 122 22.59 4.86 -16.40
CA ARG A 122 23.62 3.84 -16.54
C ARG A 122 25.03 4.42 -16.48
N ASP A 123 25.24 5.61 -17.01
CA ASP A 123 26.53 6.28 -16.98
C ASP A 123 26.95 6.57 -15.53
N LEU A 124 25.99 6.89 -14.66
CA LEU A 124 26.23 7.09 -13.24
C LEU A 124 26.66 5.78 -12.55
N VAL A 125 26.01 4.66 -12.89
CA VAL A 125 26.36 3.34 -12.37
C VAL A 125 27.72 2.88 -12.88
N GLU A 126 28.03 3.08 -14.17
CA GLU A 126 29.34 2.75 -14.78
C GLU A 126 30.47 3.60 -14.21
N ALA A 127 30.24 4.89 -13.99
CA ALA A 127 31.20 5.77 -13.31
C ALA A 127 31.52 5.27 -11.89
N GLY A 128 30.50 4.86 -11.14
CA GLY A 128 30.68 4.26 -9.82
C GLY A 128 31.54 2.98 -9.86
N ARG A 129 31.30 2.09 -10.84
CA ARG A 129 32.14 0.90 -11.05
C ARG A 129 33.55 1.27 -11.43
N GLY A 130 33.74 2.26 -12.31
CA GLY A 130 35.05 2.76 -12.70
C GLY A 130 35.85 3.33 -11.53
N MET A 131 35.20 3.89 -10.53
CA MET A 131 35.81 4.34 -9.27
C MET A 131 36.09 3.20 -8.26
N GLY A 132 35.80 1.93 -8.61
CA GLY A 132 36.05 0.77 -7.77
C GLY A 132 34.93 0.45 -6.76
N MET A 133 33.72 0.99 -6.91
CA MET A 133 32.61 0.63 -6.05
C MET A 133 32.16 -0.82 -6.30
N GLY A 134 31.97 -1.60 -5.22
CA GLY A 134 31.37 -2.92 -5.30
C GLY A 134 29.83 -2.82 -5.49
N GLU A 135 29.20 -3.90 -5.95
CA GLU A 135 27.75 -3.92 -6.30
C GLU A 135 26.85 -3.47 -5.12
N LEU A 136 27.15 -3.89 -3.89
CA LEU A 136 26.40 -3.43 -2.72
C LEU A 136 26.57 -1.93 -2.45
N GLN A 137 27.75 -1.37 -2.73
CA GLN A 137 27.99 0.07 -2.60
C GLN A 137 27.24 0.85 -3.69
N LEU A 138 27.22 0.34 -4.92
CA LEU A 138 26.41 0.90 -6.01
C LEU A 138 24.94 0.92 -5.65
N LEU A 139 24.41 -0.22 -5.22
CA LEU A 139 23.01 -0.32 -4.81
C LEU A 139 22.66 0.68 -3.70
N THR A 140 23.46 0.72 -2.63
CA THR A 140 23.10 1.49 -1.43
C THR A 140 23.46 2.97 -1.50
N ARG A 141 24.51 3.34 -2.25
CA ARG A 141 25.01 4.73 -2.32
C ARG A 141 24.65 5.47 -3.60
N VAL A 142 24.27 4.75 -4.66
CA VAL A 142 23.94 5.34 -5.96
C VAL A 142 22.48 5.05 -6.32
N GLU A 143 22.15 3.78 -6.55
CA GLU A 143 20.85 3.41 -7.10
C GLU A 143 19.69 3.70 -6.14
N LEU A 144 19.80 3.30 -4.86
CA LEU A 144 18.74 3.52 -3.87
C LEU A 144 18.46 5.00 -3.59
N PRO A 145 19.48 5.87 -3.35
CA PRO A 145 19.21 7.29 -3.13
C PRO A 145 18.56 7.97 -4.35
N VAL A 146 19.00 7.64 -5.56
CA VAL A 146 18.45 8.21 -6.81
C VAL A 146 17.05 7.68 -7.07
N GLY A 147 16.83 6.36 -6.90
CA GLY A 147 15.54 5.70 -7.12
C GLY A 147 14.53 5.86 -5.99
N ALA A 148 14.91 6.45 -4.83
CA ALA A 148 14.10 6.50 -3.62
C ALA A 148 12.69 7.07 -3.85
N GLY A 149 12.56 8.06 -4.73
CA GLY A 149 11.27 8.68 -5.05
C GLY A 149 10.26 7.71 -5.63
N LEU A 150 10.65 6.92 -6.63
CA LEU A 150 9.79 5.96 -7.29
C LEU A 150 9.55 4.73 -6.41
N LEU A 151 10.56 4.30 -5.65
CA LEU A 151 10.43 3.22 -4.66
C LEU A 151 9.36 3.59 -3.62
N LEU A 152 9.45 4.79 -3.02
CA LEU A 152 8.48 5.28 -2.05
C LEU A 152 7.08 5.44 -2.65
N ALA A 153 6.97 5.81 -3.93
CA ALA A 153 5.69 5.83 -4.64
C ALA A 153 5.05 4.42 -4.69
N GLY A 154 5.84 3.37 -4.89
CA GLY A 154 5.38 1.98 -4.83
C GLY A 154 4.86 1.57 -3.45
N VAL A 155 5.60 1.93 -2.40
CA VAL A 155 5.20 1.69 -1.00
C VAL A 155 3.91 2.46 -0.66
N ARG A 156 3.79 3.71 -1.08
CA ARG A 156 2.59 4.55 -0.93
C ARG A 156 1.39 3.89 -1.61
N THR A 157 1.53 3.47 -2.86
CA THR A 157 0.46 2.78 -3.60
C THR A 157 0.02 1.51 -2.87
N ALA A 158 0.97 0.70 -2.39
CA ALA A 158 0.68 -0.49 -1.60
C ALA A 158 -0.07 -0.15 -0.30
N ALA A 159 0.38 0.87 0.44
CA ALA A 159 -0.22 1.28 1.70
C ALA A 159 -1.68 1.71 1.52
N VAL A 160 -1.95 2.60 0.56
CA VAL A 160 -3.32 3.07 0.27
C VAL A 160 -4.21 1.91 -0.18
N GLN A 161 -3.70 1.03 -1.04
CA GLN A 161 -4.43 -0.14 -1.51
C GLN A 161 -4.77 -1.09 -0.36
N VAL A 162 -3.81 -1.37 0.53
CA VAL A 162 -4.00 -2.26 1.69
C VAL A 162 -5.02 -1.66 2.65
N VAL A 163 -4.92 -0.35 2.97
CA VAL A 163 -5.88 0.35 3.83
C VAL A 163 -7.29 0.29 3.25
N ALA A 164 -7.48 0.62 1.98
CA ALA A 164 -8.80 0.56 1.35
C ALA A 164 -9.38 -0.87 1.34
N THR A 165 -8.54 -1.88 1.11
CA THR A 165 -8.96 -3.27 0.90
C THR A 165 -9.13 -4.06 2.21
N ALA A 166 -8.49 -3.62 3.31
CA ALA A 166 -8.62 -4.27 4.62
C ALA A 166 -10.08 -4.34 5.12
N SER A 167 -10.94 -3.44 4.64
CA SER A 167 -12.39 -3.47 4.90
C SER A 167 -13.06 -4.79 4.49
N LEU A 168 -12.53 -5.49 3.47
CA LEU A 168 -13.05 -6.80 3.04
C LEU A 168 -12.86 -7.88 4.10
N GLY A 169 -11.94 -7.72 5.03
CA GLY A 169 -11.74 -8.64 6.16
C GLY A 169 -12.97 -8.78 7.04
N ALA A 170 -13.85 -7.77 7.09
CA ALA A 170 -15.11 -7.83 7.83
C ALA A 170 -16.04 -8.96 7.34
N VAL A 171 -15.94 -9.35 6.07
CA VAL A 171 -16.73 -10.47 5.50
C VAL A 171 -16.41 -11.80 6.20
N ILE A 172 -15.21 -11.94 6.73
CA ILE A 172 -14.75 -13.13 7.46
C ILE A 172 -14.45 -12.84 8.94
N SER A 173 -15.14 -11.84 9.50
CA SER A 173 -15.08 -11.47 10.91
C SER A 173 -13.74 -10.93 11.39
N ALA A 174 -12.99 -10.23 10.54
CA ALA A 174 -11.84 -9.46 10.98
C ALA A 174 -12.29 -8.15 11.62
N ASP A 175 -11.69 -7.78 12.76
CA ASP A 175 -11.91 -6.49 13.39
C ASP A 175 -11.31 -5.38 12.53
N CYS A 176 -12.16 -4.72 11.74
CA CYS A 176 -11.76 -3.62 10.87
C CYS A 176 -12.93 -2.69 10.59
N LEU A 177 -12.66 -1.50 10.07
CA LEU A 177 -13.70 -0.49 9.75
C LEU A 177 -14.76 -0.98 8.73
N GLY A 178 -14.46 -2.06 7.99
CA GLY A 178 -15.44 -2.73 7.15
C GLY A 178 -16.63 -3.31 7.90
N TYR A 179 -16.50 -3.53 9.23
CA TYR A 179 -17.59 -3.98 10.09
C TYR A 179 -18.83 -3.11 9.94
N PHE A 180 -18.70 -1.80 10.02
CA PHE A 180 -19.83 -0.86 9.92
C PHE A 180 -20.54 -0.93 8.57
N VAL A 181 -19.79 -1.17 7.49
CA VAL A 181 -20.39 -1.34 6.15
C VAL A 181 -21.18 -2.65 6.08
N ILE A 182 -20.58 -3.76 6.51
CA ILE A 182 -21.22 -5.10 6.42
C ILE A 182 -22.39 -5.19 7.38
N HIS A 183 -22.24 -4.70 8.62
CA HIS A 183 -23.30 -4.69 9.63
C HIS A 183 -24.48 -3.80 9.19
N GLY A 184 -24.19 -2.58 8.73
CA GLY A 184 -25.21 -1.67 8.23
C GLY A 184 -25.97 -2.21 7.00
N ILE A 185 -25.30 -2.99 6.11
CA ILE A 185 -26.00 -3.71 5.03
C ILE A 185 -26.94 -4.76 5.62
N ALA A 186 -26.50 -5.53 6.60
CA ALA A 186 -27.29 -6.59 7.22
C ALA A 186 -28.50 -6.07 8.00
N THR A 187 -28.36 -4.91 8.65
CA THR A 187 -29.42 -4.24 9.43
C THR A 187 -30.25 -3.24 8.62
N HIS A 188 -29.87 -2.97 7.37
CA HIS A 188 -30.49 -1.95 6.50
C HIS A 188 -30.33 -0.52 7.09
N ASP A 189 -29.25 -0.26 7.84
CA ASP A 189 -28.92 1.04 8.42
C ASP A 189 -28.03 1.84 7.45
N LEU A 190 -28.64 2.74 6.68
CA LEU A 190 -27.92 3.57 5.71
C LEU A 190 -26.91 4.53 6.38
N PRO A 191 -27.23 5.23 7.48
CA PRO A 191 -26.26 6.02 8.23
C PRO A 191 -25.00 5.26 8.63
N GLU A 192 -25.14 4.02 9.12
CA GLU A 192 -24.01 3.17 9.51
C GLU A 192 -23.14 2.78 8.29
N ILE A 193 -23.75 2.39 7.17
CA ILE A 193 -23.03 2.09 5.92
C ILE A 193 -22.19 3.27 5.48
N PHE A 194 -22.80 4.47 5.45
CA PHE A 194 -22.11 5.70 5.04
C PHE A 194 -21.01 6.10 6.03
N ALA A 195 -21.23 5.95 7.32
CA ALA A 195 -20.22 6.20 8.35
C ALA A 195 -19.01 5.29 8.17
N GLY A 196 -19.21 3.99 7.96
CA GLY A 196 -18.17 3.03 7.66
C GLY A 196 -17.38 3.39 6.40
N ALA A 197 -18.08 3.69 5.31
CA ALA A 197 -17.46 4.09 4.05
C ALA A 197 -16.66 5.40 4.19
N LEU A 198 -17.17 6.37 4.93
CA LEU A 198 -16.50 7.65 5.19
C LEU A 198 -15.23 7.46 6.00
N MET A 199 -15.26 6.62 7.04
CA MET A 199 -14.09 6.31 7.87
C MET A 199 -12.99 5.61 7.05
N ILE A 200 -13.34 4.61 6.22
CA ILE A 200 -12.38 3.90 5.37
C ILE A 200 -11.77 4.86 4.33
N SER A 201 -12.60 5.67 3.68
CA SER A 201 -12.14 6.65 2.68
C SER A 201 -11.26 7.73 3.32
N GLY A 202 -11.65 8.23 4.48
CA GLY A 202 -10.88 9.21 5.25
C GLY A 202 -9.51 8.66 5.67
N LEU A 203 -9.46 7.41 6.16
CA LEU A 203 -8.21 6.75 6.54
C LEU A 203 -7.30 6.51 5.32
N SER A 204 -7.88 6.12 4.18
CA SER A 204 -7.14 5.94 2.92
C SER A 204 -6.54 7.26 2.44
N LEU A 205 -7.32 8.36 2.49
CA LEU A 205 -6.85 9.69 2.14
C LEU A 205 -5.77 10.19 3.10
N LEU A 206 -5.94 9.95 4.40
CA LEU A 206 -4.93 10.29 5.41
C LEU A 206 -3.62 9.53 5.15
N THR A 207 -3.69 8.24 4.83
CA THR A 207 -2.54 7.42 4.46
C THR A 207 -1.84 7.99 3.23
N GLU A 208 -2.59 8.36 2.20
CA GLU A 208 -2.09 8.98 0.98
C GLU A 208 -1.33 10.28 1.27
N LEU A 209 -1.92 11.17 2.08
CA LEU A 209 -1.31 12.43 2.48
C LEU A 209 -0.04 12.22 3.32
N LEU A 210 -0.07 11.26 4.24
CA LEU A 210 1.06 10.95 5.11
C LEU A 210 2.28 10.47 4.30
N PHE A 211 2.07 9.54 3.36
CA PHE A 211 3.11 9.06 2.47
C PHE A 211 3.56 10.13 1.47
N ALA A 212 2.67 10.98 0.98
CA ALA A 212 3.04 12.12 0.14
C ALA A 212 3.98 13.10 0.86
N LEU A 213 3.68 13.41 2.13
CA LEU A 213 4.53 14.26 2.96
C LEU A 213 5.88 13.60 3.26
N LEU A 214 5.87 12.29 3.57
CA LEU A 214 7.10 11.52 3.78
C LEU A 214 7.98 11.53 2.52
N GLN A 215 7.39 11.29 1.36
CA GLN A 215 8.08 11.30 0.08
C GLN A 215 8.75 12.64 -0.20
N ARG A 216 8.05 13.76 0.07
CA ARG A 216 8.62 15.12 -0.08
C ARG A 216 9.83 15.37 0.82
N ARG A 217 9.90 14.75 2.00
CA ARG A 217 11.04 14.91 2.94
C ARG A 217 12.23 14.04 2.59
N VAL A 218 12.00 12.87 2.01
CA VAL A 218 13.04 11.89 1.66
C VAL A 218 13.71 12.23 0.34
N ILE A 219 12.95 12.76 -0.63
CA ILE A 219 13.50 13.11 -1.94
C ILE A 219 14.22 14.45 -1.84
N SER A 220 15.52 14.44 -2.18
CA SER A 220 16.32 15.67 -2.26
C SER A 220 15.71 16.66 -3.27
N PRO A 221 15.71 17.99 -2.97
CA PRO A 221 15.18 19.02 -3.88
C PRO A 221 15.76 18.98 -5.29
N GLY A 222 17.03 18.59 -5.43
CA GLY A 222 17.70 18.45 -6.74
C GLY A 222 17.16 17.33 -7.63
N LEU A 223 16.50 16.30 -7.05
CA LEU A 223 15.90 15.21 -7.79
C LEU A 223 14.40 15.46 -8.11
N GLN A 224 13.81 16.51 -7.55
CA GLN A 224 12.40 16.86 -7.77
C GLN A 224 12.17 17.64 -9.09
N THR A 225 13.23 18.17 -9.70
CA THR A 225 13.15 19.09 -10.84
C THR A 225 13.18 18.42 -12.23
N THR A 226 13.04 17.11 -12.32
CA THR A 226 13.10 16.39 -13.61
C THR A 226 11.73 16.15 -14.27
N THR A 227 10.72 16.95 -13.96
CA THR A 227 9.49 16.94 -14.77
C THR A 227 9.77 17.61 -16.12
N PRO A 228 9.44 16.98 -17.27
CA PRO A 228 9.73 17.55 -18.60
C PRO A 228 9.24 18.98 -18.82
N LEU A 229 8.15 19.37 -18.15
CA LEU A 229 7.59 20.73 -18.20
C LEU A 229 8.50 21.77 -17.50
N ALA A 230 9.13 21.42 -16.37
CA ALA A 230 10.06 22.32 -15.68
C ALA A 230 11.38 22.54 -16.47
N ARG A 231 11.79 21.56 -17.30
CA ARG A 231 12.92 21.71 -18.22
C ARG A 231 12.62 22.70 -19.36
N ALA A 232 11.40 22.68 -19.87
CA ALA A 232 10.96 23.60 -20.91
C ALA A 232 10.89 25.06 -20.41
N GLU A 233 10.43 25.25 -19.17
CA GLU A 233 10.37 26.59 -18.54
C GLU A 233 11.76 27.13 -18.13
N ALA A 234 12.71 26.23 -17.77
CA ALA A 234 14.08 26.61 -17.42
C ALA A 234 15.00 26.87 -18.62
N GLY A 235 14.53 26.75 -19.87
CA GLY A 235 15.27 27.03 -21.09
C GLY A 235 16.51 26.14 -21.31
N ILE A 236 16.54 24.95 -20.70
CA ILE A 236 17.65 24.00 -20.82
C ILE A 236 17.46 23.19 -22.11
N PRO A 237 18.38 23.32 -23.12
CA PRO A 237 18.25 22.56 -24.37
C PRO A 237 18.36 21.05 -24.07
N GLY A 238 17.42 20.28 -24.62
CA GLY A 238 17.50 18.83 -24.60
C GLY A 238 18.63 18.34 -25.51
N PHE A 239 19.48 17.49 -24.98
CA PHE A 239 20.40 16.66 -25.74
C PHE A 239 19.75 15.34 -26.08
#